data_127fbc390769cb818ba7d5e841fec8fa
#
_entry.id   127fbc390769cb818ba7d5e841fec8fa
#
_cell.length_a   1.000
_cell.length_b   1.000
_cell.length_c   1.000
_cell.angle_alpha   90.00
_cell.angle_beta   90.00
_cell.angle_gamma   90.00
#
_symmetry.space_group_name_H-M   'P 1'
#
loop_
_entity.id
_entity.type
_entity.pdbx_description
1 polymer ?
#
loop_
_entity_poly.entity_id
_entity_poly.type
_entity_poly.pdbx_seq_one_letter_code
_entity_poly.pdbx_strand_id
1 'polypeptide(L)'
;GRRFPDGRGGVENHFDFRSLTGLDLQWELQRNGVAEQRGTLPLNAPARSTQEASLALTFPADITGADLFTLSLRCAEGTAPSFYEHTVRLAAGGDTATTIAKILPTLAAGSALVIDEQPATLRITHAAGEVTVDRATGEITLLDRAGTTLASGLFPHIGRRFTETELIRAPRDGLWTGAFLRSPSTVAVELTREADGSAAILIRGRYPRPDAADQALEGSHRVIVRANGTLDVSYDYKFSGG
;
A
#
# COMPACT_ATOMS: atom_id res chain seq x y z
N GLY A 1 -17.59 13.68 5.53
CA GLY A 1 -17.87 13.92 4.12
C GLY A 1 -19.00 13.04 3.61
N ARG A 2 -19.97 13.64 2.93
CA ARG A 2 -21.09 12.89 2.34
C ARG A 2 -20.64 12.26 1.02
N ARG A 3 -21.09 11.03 0.78
CA ARG A 3 -20.75 10.16 -0.32
C ARG A 3 -21.12 10.78 -1.68
N PHE A 4 -20.29 10.54 -2.71
CA PHE A 4 -20.56 10.90 -4.10
C PHE A 4 -20.91 9.66 -4.99
N PRO A 5 -21.83 8.76 -4.61
CA PRO A 5 -22.06 7.55 -5.38
C PRO A 5 -22.71 7.81 -6.74
N ASP A 6 -23.35 8.97 -6.90
CA ASP A 6 -24.02 9.44 -8.12
C ASP A 6 -23.42 10.75 -8.66
N GLY A 7 -22.21 11.09 -8.27
CA GLY A 7 -21.56 12.35 -8.64
C GLY A 7 -22.06 13.56 -7.83
N ARG A 8 -22.97 13.38 -6.87
CA ARG A 8 -23.51 14.47 -6.04
C ARG A 8 -23.01 14.37 -4.63
N GLY A 9 -22.65 15.51 -4.03
CA GLY A 9 -22.15 15.58 -2.67
C GLY A 9 -22.14 17.00 -2.13
N GLY A 10 -21.69 17.16 -0.89
CA GLY A 10 -21.52 18.45 -0.25
C GLY A 10 -20.05 18.75 0.01
N VAL A 11 -19.62 19.95 -0.34
CA VAL A 11 -18.36 20.53 0.07
C VAL A 11 -18.61 21.40 1.28
N GLU A 12 -18.12 20.99 2.45
CA GLU A 12 -18.30 21.72 3.70
C GLU A 12 -17.13 22.67 3.91
N ASN A 13 -17.41 23.94 4.11
CA ASN A 13 -16.44 24.96 4.46
C ASN A 13 -16.34 25.07 5.99
N HIS A 14 -15.26 24.61 6.56
CA HIS A 14 -15.00 24.68 8.01
C HIS A 14 -14.25 25.95 8.45
N PHE A 15 -13.86 26.83 7.53
CA PHE A 15 -13.28 28.11 7.92
C PHE A 15 -14.30 28.99 8.63
N ASP A 16 -13.84 29.71 9.67
CA ASP A 16 -14.69 30.62 10.45
C ASP A 16 -15.01 31.91 9.71
N PHE A 17 -14.06 32.44 8.92
CA PHE A 17 -14.12 33.78 8.36
C PHE A 17 -13.80 33.84 6.86
N ARG A 18 -13.57 32.70 6.23
CA ARG A 18 -13.15 32.64 4.84
C ARG A 18 -14.12 31.84 3.99
N SER A 19 -14.51 32.41 2.85
CA SER A 19 -15.24 31.65 1.82
C SER A 19 -14.29 30.77 1.00
N LEU A 20 -14.85 29.79 0.27
CA LEU A 20 -14.11 28.99 -0.71
C LEU A 20 -14.08 29.66 -2.10
N THR A 21 -14.55 30.90 -2.22
CA THR A 21 -14.53 31.64 -3.49
C THR A 21 -13.11 31.76 -4.02
N GLY A 22 -12.92 31.41 -5.29
CA GLY A 22 -11.63 31.39 -5.95
C GLY A 22 -10.84 30.10 -5.80
N LEU A 23 -11.40 29.10 -5.12
CA LEU A 23 -10.86 27.75 -5.11
C LEU A 23 -11.60 26.87 -6.10
N ASP A 24 -10.87 25.92 -6.67
CA ASP A 24 -11.41 24.90 -7.56
C ASP A 24 -11.32 23.53 -6.92
N LEU A 25 -12.42 22.79 -6.97
CA LEU A 25 -12.45 21.36 -6.70
C LEU A 25 -12.08 20.60 -7.97
N GLN A 26 -10.88 20.10 -8.04
CA GLN A 26 -10.43 19.20 -9.10
C GLN A 26 -10.83 17.77 -8.75
N TRP A 27 -11.34 17.02 -9.71
CA TRP A 27 -11.72 15.64 -9.49
C TRP A 27 -11.22 14.73 -10.61
N GLU A 28 -10.93 13.50 -10.26
CA GLU A 28 -10.52 12.44 -11.18
C GLU A 28 -11.25 11.14 -10.82
N LEU A 29 -11.98 10.57 -11.79
CA LEU A 29 -12.54 9.23 -11.69
C LEU A 29 -11.58 8.25 -12.36
N GLN A 30 -11.15 7.25 -11.60
CA GLN A 30 -10.33 6.15 -12.08
C GLN A 30 -11.14 4.85 -12.08
N ARG A 31 -10.96 4.03 -13.11
CA ARG A 31 -11.42 2.64 -13.15
C ARG A 31 -10.21 1.72 -13.11
N ASN A 32 -10.14 0.85 -12.11
CA ASN A 32 -9.03 -0.09 -11.92
C ASN A 32 -7.65 0.59 -11.91
N GLY A 33 -7.56 1.79 -11.32
CA GLY A 33 -6.34 2.58 -11.26
C GLY A 33 -6.01 3.40 -12.53
N VAL A 34 -6.85 3.32 -13.57
CA VAL A 34 -6.68 4.10 -14.80
C VAL A 34 -7.66 5.26 -14.81
N ALA A 35 -7.16 6.49 -15.03
CA ALA A 35 -8.01 7.67 -15.10
C ALA A 35 -8.91 7.63 -16.35
N GLU A 36 -10.22 7.69 -16.14
CA GLU A 36 -11.22 7.72 -17.23
C GLU A 36 -11.80 9.12 -17.44
N GLN A 37 -12.00 9.86 -16.35
CA GLN A 37 -12.62 11.18 -16.41
C GLN A 37 -11.95 12.12 -15.44
N ARG A 38 -11.93 13.39 -15.81
CA ARG A 38 -11.42 14.49 -14.98
C ARG A 38 -12.30 15.72 -15.17
N GLY A 39 -12.30 16.55 -14.14
CA GLY A 39 -12.99 17.82 -14.22
C GLY A 39 -12.65 18.77 -13.10
N THR A 40 -13.23 19.94 -13.19
CA THR A 40 -13.03 21.02 -12.21
C THR A 40 -14.39 21.64 -11.89
N LEU A 41 -14.63 21.95 -10.63
CA LEU A 41 -15.82 22.62 -10.15
C LEU A 41 -15.42 23.84 -9.33
N PRO A 42 -15.83 25.07 -9.71
CA PRO A 42 -15.60 26.25 -8.90
C PRO A 42 -16.30 26.17 -7.55
N LEU A 43 -15.60 26.57 -6.50
CA LEU A 43 -16.15 26.61 -5.14
C LEU A 43 -16.48 28.04 -4.75
N ASN A 44 -17.55 28.20 -3.99
CA ASN A 44 -18.02 29.49 -3.49
C ASN A 44 -18.68 29.44 -2.12
N ALA A 45 -18.58 28.30 -1.41
CA ALA A 45 -19.19 28.15 -0.10
C ALA A 45 -18.75 29.26 0.86
N PRO A 46 -19.66 30.04 1.44
CA PRO A 46 -19.35 30.97 2.52
C PRO A 46 -18.71 30.26 3.73
N ALA A 47 -18.16 31.05 4.64
CA ALA A 47 -17.66 30.51 5.90
C ALA A 47 -18.75 29.71 6.65
N ARG A 48 -18.38 28.58 7.26
CA ARG A 48 -19.28 27.73 8.05
C ARG A 48 -20.53 27.25 7.30
N SER A 49 -20.42 27.07 5.99
CA SER A 49 -21.54 26.62 5.17
C SER A 49 -21.17 25.42 4.28
N THR A 50 -22.17 24.86 3.63
CA THR A 50 -22.02 23.76 2.69
C THR A 50 -22.48 24.21 1.29
N GLN A 51 -21.67 23.89 0.29
CA GLN A 51 -22.05 24.00 -1.11
C GLN A 51 -22.38 22.63 -1.65
N GLU A 52 -23.52 22.49 -2.33
CA GLU A 52 -23.78 21.30 -3.11
C GLU A 52 -22.87 21.25 -4.34
N ALA A 53 -22.24 20.11 -4.55
CA ALA A 53 -21.36 19.84 -5.65
C ALA A 53 -21.95 18.72 -6.50
N SER A 54 -22.07 18.96 -7.81
CA SER A 54 -22.46 17.96 -8.79
C SER A 54 -21.30 17.76 -9.75
N LEU A 55 -20.68 16.59 -9.66
CA LEU A 55 -19.62 16.19 -10.58
C LEU A 55 -20.28 15.54 -11.79
N ALA A 56 -19.86 15.92 -12.99
CA ALA A 56 -20.38 15.35 -14.24
C ALA A 56 -19.82 13.94 -14.49
N LEU A 57 -20.03 13.02 -13.54
CA LEU A 57 -19.56 11.65 -13.64
C LEU A 57 -20.47 10.86 -14.60
N THR A 58 -19.83 10.14 -15.51
CA THR A 58 -20.51 9.19 -16.39
C THR A 58 -19.90 7.81 -16.17
N PHE A 59 -20.73 6.86 -15.78
CA PHE A 59 -20.25 5.49 -15.58
C PHE A 59 -20.47 4.67 -16.84
N PRO A 60 -19.49 3.86 -17.27
CA PRO A 60 -19.62 2.98 -18.42
C PRO A 60 -20.78 1.99 -18.24
N ALA A 61 -21.45 1.62 -19.34
CA ALA A 61 -22.54 0.64 -19.29
C ALA A 61 -22.04 -0.80 -19.03
N ASP A 62 -20.76 -1.05 -19.23
CA ASP A 62 -20.11 -2.37 -19.12
C ASP A 62 -19.52 -2.65 -17.72
N ILE A 63 -19.97 -1.93 -16.69
CA ILE A 63 -19.50 -2.13 -15.32
C ILE A 63 -19.79 -3.55 -14.85
N THR A 64 -18.77 -4.17 -14.27
CA THR A 64 -18.87 -5.49 -13.63
C THR A 64 -18.62 -5.38 -12.12
N GLY A 65 -19.05 -6.39 -11.35
CA GLY A 65 -18.81 -6.45 -9.91
C GLY A 65 -17.32 -6.45 -9.50
N ALA A 66 -16.44 -6.67 -10.47
CA ALA A 66 -14.98 -6.67 -10.26
C ALA A 66 -14.33 -5.31 -10.57
N ASP A 67 -15.07 -4.33 -11.06
CA ASP A 67 -14.51 -3.00 -11.32
C ASP A 67 -14.41 -2.18 -10.03
N LEU A 68 -13.25 -1.58 -9.83
CA LEU A 68 -13.00 -0.65 -8.74
C LEU A 68 -12.97 0.77 -9.30
N PHE A 69 -13.90 1.60 -8.84
CA PHE A 69 -13.88 3.02 -9.14
C PHE A 69 -13.36 3.81 -7.96
N THR A 70 -12.36 4.64 -8.20
CA THR A 70 -11.78 5.57 -7.22
C THR A 70 -12.03 6.99 -7.69
N LEU A 71 -12.69 7.78 -6.86
CA LEU A 71 -12.88 9.21 -7.08
C LEU A 71 -11.93 9.99 -6.19
N SER A 72 -10.96 10.64 -6.82
CA SER A 72 -10.01 11.53 -6.15
C SER A 72 -10.52 12.96 -6.25
N LEU A 73 -10.62 13.65 -5.13
CA LEU A 73 -11.02 15.04 -5.02
C LEU A 73 -9.85 15.85 -4.47
N ARG A 74 -9.53 16.94 -5.13
CA ARG A 74 -8.44 17.82 -4.76
C ARG A 74 -8.88 19.27 -4.81
N CYS A 75 -8.75 19.97 -3.70
CA CYS A 75 -8.89 21.41 -3.65
C CYS A 75 -7.51 22.04 -3.65
N ALA A 76 -7.20 22.83 -4.67
CA ALA A 76 -5.92 23.50 -4.79
C ALA A 76 -6.03 24.92 -4.21
N GLU A 77 -5.18 25.20 -3.21
CA GLU A 77 -4.96 26.54 -2.67
C GLU A 77 -3.45 26.82 -2.61
N GLY A 78 -2.96 27.65 -3.50
CA GLY A 78 -1.54 28.00 -3.53
C GLY A 78 -0.64 26.75 -3.56
N THR A 79 0.27 26.63 -2.59
CA THR A 79 1.24 25.54 -2.50
C THR A 79 0.80 24.35 -1.64
N ALA A 80 -0.33 24.43 -0.95
CA ALA A 80 -0.82 23.40 -0.04
C ALA A 80 -2.18 22.85 -0.47
N PRO A 81 -2.23 21.92 -1.43
CA PRO A 81 -3.49 21.31 -1.84
C PRO A 81 -4.06 20.41 -0.75
N SER A 82 -5.34 20.59 -0.43
CA SER A 82 -6.10 19.58 0.30
C SER A 82 -6.38 18.41 -0.63
N PHE A 83 -6.11 17.19 -0.17
CA PHE A 83 -6.39 15.98 -0.90
C PHE A 83 -7.41 15.14 -0.15
N TYR A 84 -8.41 14.67 -0.86
CA TYR A 84 -9.39 13.70 -0.38
C TYR A 84 -9.57 12.64 -1.45
N GLU A 85 -9.50 11.39 -1.07
CA GLU A 85 -9.76 10.25 -1.94
C GLU A 85 -10.95 9.45 -1.42
N HIS A 86 -11.84 9.10 -2.30
CA HIS A 86 -13.00 8.29 -1.98
C HIS A 86 -13.12 7.13 -2.97
N THR A 87 -13.08 5.91 -2.44
CA THR A 87 -13.28 4.70 -3.21
C THR A 87 -14.77 4.37 -3.28
N VAL A 88 -15.29 4.32 -4.49
CA VAL A 88 -16.68 3.92 -4.76
C VAL A 88 -16.67 2.52 -5.37
N ARG A 89 -17.33 1.59 -4.71
CA ARG A 89 -17.61 0.26 -5.27
C ARG A 89 -19.02 0.28 -5.84
N LEU A 90 -19.13 0.25 -7.17
CA LEU A 90 -20.41 0.43 -7.87
C LEU A 90 -21.22 -0.86 -8.06
N ALA A 91 -20.61 -2.02 -7.93
CA ALA A 91 -21.30 -3.29 -8.05
C ALA A 91 -21.22 -4.10 -6.78
N ALA A 92 -22.35 -4.59 -6.31
CA ALA A 92 -22.42 -5.54 -5.21
C ALA A 92 -22.02 -6.94 -5.73
N GLY A 93 -21.07 -7.60 -5.08
CA GLY A 93 -20.82 -9.02 -5.29
C GLY A 93 -19.49 -9.42 -5.93
N GLY A 94 -18.65 -8.50 -6.39
CA GLY A 94 -17.30 -8.83 -6.82
C GLY A 94 -16.41 -9.20 -5.62
N ASP A 95 -15.70 -10.31 -5.69
CA ASP A 95 -14.71 -10.64 -4.68
C ASP A 95 -13.42 -9.80 -4.88
N THR A 96 -12.66 -9.66 -3.80
CA THR A 96 -11.42 -8.87 -3.80
C THR A 96 -10.36 -9.44 -4.75
N ALA A 97 -10.29 -10.77 -4.88
CA ALA A 97 -9.31 -11.43 -5.74
C ALA A 97 -9.56 -11.09 -7.22
N THR A 98 -10.83 -11.15 -7.66
CA THR A 98 -11.21 -10.77 -9.03
C THR A 98 -10.94 -9.29 -9.31
N THR A 99 -11.19 -8.40 -8.34
CA THR A 99 -10.86 -6.97 -8.47
C THR A 99 -9.35 -6.76 -8.57
N ILE A 100 -8.56 -7.40 -7.72
CA ILE A 100 -7.09 -7.32 -7.76
C ILE A 100 -6.55 -7.84 -9.08
N ALA A 101 -7.06 -8.97 -9.60
CA ALA A 101 -6.63 -9.53 -10.87
C ALA A 101 -6.86 -8.57 -12.06
N LYS A 102 -7.87 -7.71 -12.02
CA LYS A 102 -8.09 -6.67 -13.04
C LYS A 102 -7.16 -5.46 -12.90
N ILE A 103 -6.79 -5.09 -11.68
CA ILE A 103 -5.90 -3.95 -11.41
C ILE A 103 -4.46 -4.31 -11.72
N LEU A 104 -4.06 -5.55 -11.42
CA LEU A 104 -2.70 -6.00 -11.71
C LEU A 104 -2.53 -6.21 -13.22
N PRO A 105 -1.43 -5.70 -13.81
CA PRO A 105 -1.15 -5.96 -15.22
C PRO A 105 -1.03 -7.47 -15.44
N THR A 106 -1.63 -7.97 -16.52
CA THR A 106 -1.40 -9.34 -16.96
C THR A 106 0.05 -9.45 -17.45
N LEU A 107 0.91 -9.96 -16.60
CA LEU A 107 2.29 -10.21 -16.97
C LEU A 107 2.33 -11.43 -17.91
N ALA A 108 3.09 -11.31 -18.99
CA ALA A 108 3.33 -12.44 -19.89
C ALA A 108 3.91 -13.64 -19.11
N ALA A 109 3.62 -14.85 -19.58
CA ALA A 109 4.25 -16.04 -19.02
C ALA A 109 5.78 -15.85 -19.04
N GLY A 110 6.42 -16.00 -17.88
CA GLY A 110 7.85 -15.84 -17.75
C GLY A 110 8.62 -17.09 -18.18
N SER A 111 9.90 -16.92 -18.49
CA SER A 111 10.85 -18.02 -18.56
C SER A 111 11.02 -18.64 -17.17
N ALA A 112 11.52 -19.89 -17.12
CA ALA A 112 11.80 -20.56 -15.85
C ALA A 112 12.69 -19.68 -14.93
N LEU A 113 12.47 -19.80 -13.63
CA LEU A 113 13.30 -19.11 -12.64
C LEU A 113 14.74 -19.62 -12.67
N VAL A 114 15.70 -18.71 -12.57
CA VAL A 114 17.10 -19.04 -12.32
C VAL A 114 17.40 -18.75 -10.85
N ILE A 115 17.82 -19.77 -10.12
CA ILE A 115 18.05 -19.67 -8.68
C ILE A 115 19.53 -19.91 -8.40
N ASP A 116 20.16 -18.93 -7.76
CA ASP A 116 21.53 -18.98 -7.28
C ASP A 116 21.53 -18.91 -5.74
N GLU A 117 21.99 -20.00 -5.11
CA GLU A 117 22.07 -20.11 -3.67
C GLU A 117 23.52 -20.01 -3.21
N GLN A 118 23.85 -18.90 -2.57
CA GLN A 118 25.14 -18.67 -1.92
C GLN A 118 24.99 -18.69 -0.39
N PRO A 119 26.07 -18.91 0.37
CA PRO A 119 26.01 -18.91 1.82
C PRO A 119 25.43 -17.62 2.43
N ALA A 120 25.77 -16.46 1.84
CA ALA A 120 25.32 -15.15 2.32
C ALA A 120 24.06 -14.64 1.63
N THR A 121 23.75 -15.13 0.42
CA THR A 121 22.74 -14.50 -0.44
C THR A 121 21.96 -15.55 -1.21
N LEU A 122 20.65 -15.39 -1.26
CA LEU A 122 19.78 -16.10 -2.18
C LEU A 122 19.34 -15.13 -3.29
N ARG A 123 19.54 -15.54 -4.54
CA ARG A 123 19.19 -14.75 -5.71
C ARG A 123 18.24 -15.54 -6.61
N ILE A 124 17.14 -14.92 -7.03
CA ILE A 124 16.14 -15.52 -7.91
C ILE A 124 15.89 -14.55 -9.06
N THR A 125 16.33 -14.94 -10.25
CA THR A 125 16.09 -14.18 -11.48
C THR A 125 14.80 -14.67 -12.15
N HIS A 126 13.98 -13.73 -12.57
CA HIS A 126 12.69 -13.94 -13.23
C HIS A 126 12.53 -13.05 -14.47
N ALA A 127 11.42 -13.19 -15.18
CA ALA A 127 11.20 -12.45 -16.44
C ALA A 127 11.25 -10.92 -16.31
N ALA A 128 10.90 -10.36 -15.16
CA ALA A 128 10.85 -8.91 -14.94
C ALA A 128 12.10 -8.34 -14.23
N GLY A 129 12.99 -9.20 -13.71
CA GLY A 129 14.17 -8.76 -12.94
C GLY A 129 14.68 -9.80 -11.97
N GLU A 130 15.01 -9.39 -10.77
CA GLU A 130 15.65 -10.23 -9.77
C GLU A 130 15.15 -9.95 -8.35
N VAL A 131 15.02 -10.98 -7.54
CA VAL A 131 14.81 -10.93 -6.10
C VAL A 131 16.09 -11.41 -5.42
N THR A 132 16.65 -10.60 -4.54
CA THR A 132 17.82 -10.96 -3.73
C THR A 132 17.43 -10.95 -2.25
N VAL A 133 17.88 -11.96 -1.50
CA VAL A 133 17.68 -12.05 -0.06
C VAL A 133 19.03 -12.15 0.63
N ASP A 134 19.29 -11.26 1.56
CA ASP A 134 20.41 -11.36 2.48
C ASP A 134 20.08 -12.42 3.55
N ARG A 135 20.88 -13.47 3.64
CA ARG A 135 20.62 -14.58 4.57
C ARG A 135 20.93 -14.24 6.02
N ALA A 136 21.74 -13.22 6.28
CA ALA A 136 22.07 -12.80 7.64
C ALA A 136 21.00 -11.90 8.26
N THR A 137 20.32 -11.12 7.43
CA THR A 137 19.29 -10.16 7.89
C THR A 137 17.86 -10.54 7.49
N GLY A 138 17.71 -11.38 6.47
CA GLY A 138 16.41 -11.68 5.85
C GLY A 138 15.87 -10.53 5.01
N GLU A 139 16.63 -9.47 4.78
CA GLU A 139 16.21 -8.34 3.95
C GLU A 139 16.11 -8.72 2.48
N ILE A 140 15.06 -8.24 1.84
CA ILE A 140 14.79 -8.49 0.43
C ILE A 140 15.07 -7.22 -0.38
N THR A 141 15.74 -7.39 -1.50
CA THR A 141 15.96 -6.36 -2.51
C THR A 141 15.36 -6.81 -3.83
N LEU A 142 14.68 -5.90 -4.52
CA LEU A 142 14.09 -6.12 -5.85
C LEU A 142 14.85 -5.28 -6.87
N LEU A 143 15.26 -5.91 -7.95
CA LEU A 143 15.94 -5.26 -9.06
C LEU A 143 15.12 -5.44 -10.35
N ASP A 144 15.16 -4.45 -11.25
CA ASP A 144 14.66 -4.62 -12.61
C ASP A 144 15.66 -5.38 -13.51
N ARG A 145 15.30 -5.57 -14.77
CA ARG A 145 16.18 -6.24 -15.75
C ARG A 145 17.48 -5.49 -16.05
N ALA A 146 17.51 -4.20 -15.83
CA ALA A 146 18.69 -3.35 -16.03
C ALA A 146 19.60 -3.35 -14.79
N GLY A 147 19.20 -4.03 -13.71
CA GLY A 147 19.90 -4.03 -12.43
C GLY A 147 19.60 -2.80 -11.57
N THR A 148 18.59 -2.00 -11.93
CA THR A 148 18.17 -0.86 -11.13
C THR A 148 17.37 -1.35 -9.91
N THR A 149 17.72 -0.86 -8.74
CA THR A 149 16.99 -1.19 -7.52
C THR A 149 15.58 -0.57 -7.55
N LEU A 150 14.55 -1.41 -7.57
CA LEU A 150 13.15 -1.02 -7.47
C LEU A 150 12.74 -0.82 -6.00
N ALA A 151 13.20 -1.70 -5.13
CA ALA A 151 12.98 -1.63 -3.70
C ALA A 151 14.10 -2.35 -2.96
N SER A 152 14.47 -1.88 -1.78
CA SER A 152 15.50 -2.48 -0.94
C SER A 152 15.12 -2.44 0.52
N GLY A 153 15.73 -3.32 1.30
CA GLY A 153 15.50 -3.40 2.74
C GLY A 153 14.06 -3.75 3.09
N LEU A 154 13.41 -4.58 2.26
CA LEU A 154 12.07 -5.07 2.57
C LEU A 154 12.18 -6.06 3.73
N PHE A 155 11.55 -5.73 4.83
CA PHE A 155 11.49 -6.51 6.06
C PHE A 155 10.17 -6.24 6.77
N PRO A 156 9.76 -7.07 7.75
CA PRO A 156 8.58 -6.79 8.54
C PRO A 156 8.70 -5.46 9.28
N HIS A 157 7.80 -4.54 9.01
CA HIS A 157 7.74 -3.27 9.73
C HIS A 157 6.36 -3.12 10.36
N ILE A 158 6.34 -3.14 11.69
CA ILE A 158 5.14 -2.82 12.46
C ILE A 158 5.39 -1.51 13.18
N GLY A 159 4.75 -0.48 12.68
CA GLY A 159 4.86 0.84 13.27
C GLY A 159 3.84 1.78 12.64
N ARG A 160 3.43 2.77 13.41
CA ARG A 160 2.64 3.89 12.94
C ARG A 160 3.16 5.17 13.57
N ARG A 161 2.86 6.29 12.96
CA ARG A 161 3.07 7.57 13.64
C ARG A 161 2.10 7.66 14.81
N PHE A 162 2.64 8.04 15.95
CA PHE A 162 1.83 8.32 17.11
C PHE A 162 1.11 9.65 16.92
N THR A 163 -0.09 9.73 17.46
CA THR A 163 -0.78 11.00 17.64
C THR A 163 -0.03 11.86 18.66
N GLU A 164 -0.26 13.16 18.63
CA GLU A 164 0.35 14.08 19.61
C GLU A 164 0.04 13.65 21.05
N THR A 165 -1.17 13.24 21.33
CA THR A 165 -1.59 12.74 22.64
C THR A 165 -0.80 11.48 23.06
N GLU A 166 -0.56 10.56 22.15
CA GLU A 166 0.22 9.36 22.43
C GLU A 166 1.69 9.69 22.69
N LEU A 167 2.28 10.63 21.95
CA LEU A 167 3.66 11.08 22.18
C LEU A 167 3.82 11.71 23.57
N ILE A 168 2.82 12.46 24.04
CA ILE A 168 2.85 13.07 25.38
C ILE A 168 2.71 12.00 26.47
N ARG A 169 1.90 10.98 26.25
CA ARG A 169 1.61 9.92 27.22
C ARG A 169 2.62 8.78 27.21
N ALA A 170 3.26 8.51 26.08
CA ALA A 170 4.14 7.36 25.91
C ALA A 170 5.16 7.16 27.02
N PRO A 171 5.88 8.21 27.50
CA PRO A 171 6.83 8.04 28.59
C PRO A 171 6.20 7.69 29.93
N ARG A 172 4.93 8.10 30.16
CA ARG A 172 4.20 7.90 31.42
C ARG A 172 3.50 6.55 31.47
N ASP A 173 2.96 6.11 30.35
CA ASP A 173 2.09 4.93 30.26
C ASP A 173 2.86 3.69 29.75
N GLY A 174 4.20 3.79 29.60
CA GLY A 174 5.02 2.71 29.07
C GLY A 174 4.66 2.33 27.64
N LEU A 175 3.94 3.21 26.91
CA LEU A 175 3.58 2.95 25.53
C LEU A 175 4.85 2.84 24.68
N TRP A 176 4.89 1.79 23.90
CA TRP A 176 5.98 1.58 22.99
C TRP A 176 5.94 2.59 21.83
N THR A 177 7.01 3.38 21.70
CA THR A 177 7.12 4.46 20.70
C THR A 177 8.12 4.15 19.59
N GLY A 178 8.87 3.06 19.71
CA GLY A 178 9.92 2.69 18.75
C GLY A 178 9.48 1.67 17.72
N ALA A 179 10.19 1.62 16.61
CA ALA A 179 10.14 0.52 15.67
C ALA A 179 10.97 -0.66 16.18
N PHE A 180 10.58 -1.88 15.81
CA PHE A 180 11.43 -3.04 16.01
C PHE A 180 12.74 -2.87 15.25
N LEU A 181 13.81 -3.48 15.74
CA LEU A 181 15.08 -3.45 15.04
C LEU A 181 14.93 -4.08 13.67
N ARG A 182 15.51 -3.43 12.67
CA ARG A 182 15.60 -3.99 11.31
C ARG A 182 16.41 -5.28 11.29
N SER A 183 17.50 -5.29 12.08
CA SER A 183 18.35 -6.47 12.19
C SER A 183 17.72 -7.45 13.18
N PRO A 184 17.33 -8.64 12.72
CA PRO A 184 16.84 -9.67 13.62
C PRO A 184 17.96 -10.17 14.53
N SER A 185 17.60 -10.59 15.75
CA SER A 185 18.54 -11.29 16.64
C SER A 185 18.78 -12.73 16.20
N THR A 186 17.79 -13.29 15.50
CA THR A 186 17.89 -14.59 14.82
C THR A 186 17.10 -14.50 13.51
N VAL A 187 17.66 -15.12 12.48
CA VAL A 187 16.98 -15.24 11.17
C VAL A 187 17.29 -16.61 10.57
N ALA A 188 16.30 -17.17 9.89
CA ALA A 188 16.45 -18.35 9.04
C ALA A 188 15.77 -18.11 7.70
N VAL A 189 16.47 -18.37 6.60
CA VAL A 189 16.00 -18.23 5.24
C VAL A 189 15.99 -19.61 4.59
N GLU A 190 14.80 -20.08 4.25
CA GLU A 190 14.57 -21.38 3.60
C GLU A 190 13.99 -21.17 2.21
N LEU A 191 14.46 -21.95 1.24
CA LEU A 191 13.95 -21.95 -0.13
C LEU A 191 13.26 -23.27 -0.43
N THR A 192 12.09 -23.19 -1.05
CA THR A 192 11.38 -24.35 -1.61
C THR A 192 11.04 -24.07 -3.07
N ARG A 193 11.32 -25.05 -3.95
CA ARG A 193 10.85 -25.02 -5.34
C ARG A 193 9.48 -25.67 -5.39
N GLU A 194 8.50 -24.93 -5.88
CA GLU A 194 7.13 -25.40 -5.96
C GLU A 194 6.89 -26.19 -7.26
N ALA A 195 5.86 -27.03 -7.26
CA ALA A 195 5.53 -27.87 -8.42
C ALA A 195 5.08 -27.07 -9.65
N ASP A 196 4.60 -25.85 -9.46
CA ASP A 196 4.20 -24.92 -10.54
C ASP A 196 5.39 -24.14 -11.13
N GLY A 197 6.62 -24.45 -10.70
CA GLY A 197 7.83 -23.77 -11.13
C GLY A 197 8.11 -22.45 -10.42
N SER A 198 7.30 -22.04 -9.48
CA SER A 198 7.58 -20.89 -8.60
C SER A 198 8.60 -21.27 -7.50
N ALA A 199 9.16 -20.27 -6.86
CA ALA A 199 10.05 -20.44 -5.72
C ALA A 199 9.47 -19.76 -4.49
N ALA A 200 9.33 -20.49 -3.39
CA ALA A 200 8.88 -19.96 -2.13
C ALA A 200 10.07 -19.73 -1.18
N ILE A 201 10.22 -18.52 -0.72
CA ILE A 201 11.21 -18.11 0.28
C ILE A 201 10.47 -17.96 1.60
N LEU A 202 10.85 -18.72 2.62
CA LEU A 202 10.33 -18.57 3.96
C LEU A 202 11.42 -17.96 4.84
N ILE A 203 11.13 -16.79 5.39
CA ILE A 203 12.04 -16.06 6.27
C ILE A 203 11.42 -16.05 7.65
N ARG A 204 12.07 -16.69 8.63
CA ARG A 204 11.70 -16.66 10.04
C ARG A 204 12.66 -15.73 10.76
N GLY A 205 12.14 -14.89 11.65
CA GLY A 205 12.96 -13.93 12.36
C GLY A 205 12.40 -13.53 13.72
N ARG A 206 13.32 -13.13 14.58
CA ARG A 206 13.03 -12.45 15.84
C ARG A 206 13.62 -11.05 15.79
N TYR A 207 12.78 -10.05 15.85
CA TYR A 207 13.13 -8.64 15.76
C TYR A 207 12.91 -8.00 17.12
N PRO A 208 13.98 -7.82 17.92
CA PRO A 208 13.87 -7.30 19.27
C PRO A 208 13.51 -5.82 19.26
N ARG A 209 12.90 -5.40 20.33
CA ARG A 209 12.65 -4.00 20.61
C ARG A 209 13.97 -3.33 21.07
N PRO A 210 14.31 -2.12 20.58
CA PRO A 210 15.58 -1.48 20.88
C PRO A 210 15.80 -1.19 22.36
N ASP A 211 14.72 -0.86 23.07
CA ASP A 211 14.70 -0.42 24.47
C ASP A 211 14.22 -1.48 25.46
N ALA A 212 13.82 -2.66 24.97
CA ALA A 212 13.35 -3.77 25.78
C ALA A 212 13.64 -5.09 25.05
N ALA A 213 14.85 -5.61 25.18
CA ALA A 213 15.32 -6.79 24.42
C ALA A 213 14.56 -8.09 24.74
N ASP A 214 13.86 -8.15 25.87
CA ASP A 214 12.92 -9.22 26.23
C ASP A 214 11.65 -9.19 25.40
N GLN A 215 11.32 -8.05 24.77
CA GLN A 215 10.18 -7.87 23.88
C GLN A 215 10.65 -7.95 22.43
N ALA A 216 9.92 -8.70 21.63
CA ALA A 216 10.26 -8.86 20.22
C ALA A 216 9.02 -9.11 19.37
N LEU A 217 9.16 -8.82 18.08
CA LEU A 217 8.28 -9.34 17.04
C LEU A 217 8.88 -10.66 16.54
N GLU A 218 8.19 -11.75 16.69
CA GLU A 218 8.62 -13.09 16.27
C GLU A 218 7.66 -13.71 15.28
N GLY A 219 8.18 -14.34 14.25
CA GLY A 219 7.35 -15.02 13.27
C GLY A 219 8.04 -15.24 11.95
N SER A 220 7.24 -15.25 10.90
CA SER A 220 7.75 -15.50 9.56
C SER A 220 6.99 -14.70 8.49
N HIS A 221 7.65 -14.49 7.37
CA HIS A 221 6.98 -14.13 6.13
C HIS A 221 7.43 -15.06 5.01
N ARG A 222 6.53 -15.31 4.09
CA ARG A 222 6.74 -16.16 2.93
C ARG A 222 6.56 -15.33 1.68
N VAL A 223 7.53 -15.38 0.80
CA VAL A 223 7.50 -14.71 -0.51
C VAL A 223 7.54 -15.78 -1.59
N ILE A 224 6.51 -15.84 -2.42
CA ILE A 224 6.48 -16.70 -3.59
C ILE A 224 6.88 -15.87 -4.80
N VAL A 225 7.98 -16.24 -5.43
CA VAL A 225 8.47 -15.61 -6.66
C VAL A 225 8.00 -16.43 -7.84
N ARG A 226 7.22 -15.82 -8.73
CA ARG A 226 6.73 -16.48 -9.96
C ARG A 226 7.61 -16.14 -11.15
N ALA A 227 7.62 -17.00 -12.15
CA ALA A 227 8.43 -16.86 -13.37
C ALA A 227 8.16 -15.53 -14.11
N ASN A 228 6.96 -14.99 -14.04
CA ASN A 228 6.59 -13.71 -14.65
C ASN A 228 6.99 -12.48 -13.84
N GLY A 229 7.57 -12.65 -12.63
CA GLY A 229 7.98 -11.58 -11.74
C GLY A 229 6.92 -11.15 -10.72
N THR A 230 5.77 -11.81 -10.67
CA THR A 230 4.80 -11.58 -9.59
C THR A 230 5.34 -12.12 -8.27
N LEU A 231 5.14 -11.36 -7.21
CA LEU A 231 5.47 -11.75 -5.85
C LEU A 231 4.19 -11.86 -5.03
N ASP A 232 3.96 -13.02 -4.41
CA ASP A 232 2.90 -13.19 -3.42
C ASP A 232 3.55 -13.19 -2.04
N VAL A 233 3.11 -12.29 -1.17
CA VAL A 233 3.67 -12.14 0.19
C VAL A 233 2.61 -12.46 1.21
N SER A 234 2.95 -13.35 2.15
CA SER A 234 2.15 -13.63 3.34
C SER A 234 3.04 -13.55 4.57
N TYR A 235 2.46 -13.19 5.71
CA TYR A 235 3.20 -13.04 6.96
C TYR A 235 2.38 -13.48 8.16
N ASP A 236 3.07 -14.01 9.16
CA ASP A 236 2.52 -14.36 10.48
C ASP A 236 3.55 -13.97 11.53
N TYR A 237 3.25 -12.91 12.27
CA TYR A 237 4.11 -12.38 13.32
C TYR A 237 3.33 -12.17 14.59
N LYS A 238 3.96 -12.47 15.72
CA LYS A 238 3.42 -12.26 17.05
C LYS A 238 4.38 -11.42 17.87
N PHE A 239 3.81 -10.59 18.71
CA PHE A 239 4.58 -9.92 19.74
C PHE A 239 4.83 -10.89 20.88
N SER A 240 6.10 -10.99 21.31
CA SER A 240 6.55 -11.81 22.44
C SER A 240 7.16 -10.94 23.51
N GLY A 241 6.94 -11.29 24.77
CA GLY A 241 7.45 -10.58 25.94
C GLY A 241 6.50 -9.49 26.46
N GLY A 242 6.59 -9.17 27.75
CA GLY A 242 5.75 -8.21 28.49
C GLY A 242 5.38 -8.74 29.84
#